data_5bb50ae4dad263067fbd408dc8c3d916
#
_entry.id   5bb50ae4dad263067fbd408dc8c3d916
#
_cell.length_a   1.000
_cell.length_b   1.000
_cell.length_c   1.000
_cell.angle_alpha   90.00
_cell.angle_beta   90.00
_cell.angle_gamma   90.00
#
_symmetry.space_group_name_H-M   'P 1'
#
loop_
_entity.id
_entity.type
_entity.pdbx_description
1 polymer ?
#
loop_
_entity_poly.entity_id
_entity_poly.type
_entity_poly.pdbx_seq_one_letter_code
_entity_poly.pdbx_strand_id
1 'polypeptide(L)'
;MMMGETVETAEIRVMHVEDHADFRDLIKILLNSQSDIELVAQAGSLVEARAQAACSEFDVAVLDLGLPDGNGLDLIPDLRRSNPDVAVLILSANLDPAGPQRASGTGADEILDKLAPVEEVLDTVRRLGNLDP
;
A
#
# COMPACT_ATOMS: atom_id res chain seq x y z
N MET A 1 -5.85 -23.88 -24.51
CA MET A 1 -5.75 -23.45 -24.00
C MET A 1 -5.44 -22.98 -23.55
N MET A 2 -5.58 -22.89 -23.41
CA MET A 2 -5.39 -22.27 -22.85
C MET A 2 -5.12 -21.73 -22.19
N MET A 3 -5.26 -21.70 -22.13
CA MET A 3 -5.07 -21.09 -21.56
C MET A 3 -4.69 -20.49 -20.89
N GLY A 4 -4.84 -20.40 -20.74
CA GLY A 4 -4.44 -19.70 -20.24
C GLY A 4 -4.12 -19.27 -19.58
N GLU A 5 -4.20 -19.38 -19.61
CA GLU A 5 -3.83 -18.93 -19.02
C GLU A 5 -3.57 -18.21 -18.33
N THR A 6 -3.77 -18.01 -18.44
CA THR A 6 -3.52 -17.32 -17.89
C THR A 6 -3.32 -16.89 -16.91
N VAL A 7 -3.48 -16.99 -16.64
CA VAL A 7 -3.23 -16.73 -15.71
C VAL A 7 -2.88 -16.20 -14.79
N GLU A 8 -3.14 -16.43 -14.69
CA GLU A 8 -2.95 -15.94 -13.79
C GLU A 8 -2.25 -15.59 -13.15
N THR A 9 -2.45 -15.30 -13.52
CA THR A 9 -1.39 -14.72 -12.90
C THR A 9 -1.62 -14.20 -11.55
N ALA A 10 -0.74 -14.44 -10.68
CA ALA A 10 -0.79 -13.91 -9.35
C ALA A 10 -0.56 -12.44 -9.40
N GLU A 11 -1.62 -11.68 -9.38
CA GLU A 11 -1.51 -10.24 -9.28
C GLU A 11 -1.37 -9.83 -7.83
N ILE A 12 -0.59 -8.79 -7.59
CA ILE A 12 -0.47 -8.20 -6.27
C ILE A 12 -1.59 -7.19 -6.12
N ARG A 13 -2.45 -7.39 -5.14
CA ARG A 13 -3.57 -6.49 -4.89
C ARG A 13 -3.14 -5.45 -3.89
N VAL A 14 -3.38 -4.18 -4.21
CA VAL A 14 -2.90 -3.06 -3.40
C VAL A 14 -4.06 -2.18 -2.98
N MET A 15 -4.03 -1.79 -1.70
CA MET A 15 -4.88 -0.74 -1.18
C MET A 15 -4.00 0.50 -0.94
N HIS A 16 -4.49 1.67 -1.33
CA HIS A 16 -3.73 2.91 -1.20
C HIS A 16 -4.53 3.94 -0.42
N VAL A 17 -3.91 4.52 0.61
CA VAL A 17 -4.57 5.52 1.46
C VAL A 17 -3.75 6.80 1.42
N GLU A 18 -4.36 7.88 0.89
CA GLU A 18 -3.70 9.14 0.65
C GLU A 18 -4.75 10.23 0.51
N ASP A 19 -4.64 11.31 1.30
CA ASP A 19 -5.63 12.38 1.23
C ASP A 19 -5.35 13.39 0.12
N HIS A 20 -4.13 13.48 -0.38
CA HIS A 20 -3.76 14.38 -1.46
C HIS A 20 -4.26 13.82 -2.78
N ALA A 21 -5.27 14.46 -3.37
CA ALA A 21 -5.92 13.93 -4.57
C ALA A 21 -4.95 13.74 -5.73
N ASP A 22 -4.05 14.72 -5.94
CA ASP A 22 -3.12 14.64 -7.06
C ASP A 22 -2.15 13.47 -6.91
N PHE A 23 -1.62 13.27 -5.71
CA PHE A 23 -0.71 12.17 -5.46
C PHE A 23 -1.45 10.82 -5.52
N ARG A 24 -2.68 10.81 -5.03
CA ARG A 24 -3.50 9.60 -5.10
C ARG A 24 -3.75 9.18 -6.55
N ASP A 25 -4.03 10.17 -7.41
CA ASP A 25 -4.26 9.89 -8.83
C ASP A 25 -2.99 9.42 -9.51
N LEU A 26 -1.85 10.01 -9.17
CA LEU A 26 -0.57 9.61 -9.73
C LEU A 26 -0.26 8.15 -9.38
N ILE A 27 -0.43 7.77 -8.13
CA ILE A 27 -0.19 6.40 -7.70
C ILE A 27 -1.15 5.44 -8.37
N LYS A 28 -2.41 5.86 -8.55
CA LYS A 28 -3.39 5.03 -9.25
C LYS A 28 -2.94 4.73 -10.67
N ILE A 29 -2.51 5.75 -11.39
CA ILE A 29 -2.03 5.57 -12.76
C ILE A 29 -0.81 4.66 -12.77
N LEU A 30 0.11 4.91 -11.86
CA LEU A 30 1.36 4.15 -11.78
C LEU A 30 1.10 2.67 -11.53
N LEU A 31 0.29 2.36 -10.52
CA LEU A 31 0.04 0.96 -10.17
C LEU A 31 -0.77 0.25 -11.25
N ASN A 32 -1.74 0.94 -11.82
CA ASN A 32 -2.58 0.33 -12.86
C ASN A 32 -1.86 0.14 -14.18
N SER A 33 -0.71 0.79 -14.38
CA SER A 33 0.07 0.59 -15.59
C SER A 33 0.92 -0.68 -15.54
N GLN A 34 0.98 -1.33 -14.36
CA GLN A 34 1.77 -2.55 -14.19
C GLN A 34 0.88 -3.76 -14.37
N SER A 35 1.37 -4.75 -15.15
CA SER A 35 0.55 -5.93 -15.44
C SER A 35 0.41 -6.86 -14.25
N ASP A 36 1.31 -6.76 -13.27
CA ASP A 36 1.32 -7.67 -12.12
C ASP A 36 0.75 -7.04 -10.86
N ILE A 37 0.23 -5.82 -10.94
CA ILE A 37 -0.30 -5.10 -9.79
C ILE A 37 -1.71 -4.63 -10.09
N GLU A 38 -2.60 -4.81 -9.14
CA GLU A 38 -3.97 -4.34 -9.25
C GLU A 38 -4.28 -3.46 -8.06
N LEU A 39 -4.70 -2.22 -8.33
CA LEU A 39 -5.15 -1.32 -7.27
C LEU A 39 -6.62 -1.63 -7.00
N VAL A 40 -6.92 -2.24 -5.84
CA VAL A 40 -8.27 -2.70 -5.55
C VAL A 40 -9.07 -1.70 -4.72
N ALA A 41 -8.40 -0.78 -4.02
CA ALA A 41 -9.10 0.20 -3.18
C ALA A 41 -8.23 1.42 -2.98
N GLN A 42 -8.86 2.59 -2.92
CA GLN A 42 -8.21 3.83 -2.53
C GLN A 42 -9.08 4.57 -1.53
N ALA A 43 -8.45 5.29 -0.62
CA ALA A 43 -9.17 6.04 0.40
C ALA A 43 -8.40 7.32 0.71
N GLY A 44 -9.13 8.35 1.15
CA GLY A 44 -8.54 9.63 1.48
C GLY A 44 -8.54 9.95 2.96
N SER A 45 -9.00 9.02 3.81
CA SER A 45 -9.10 9.25 5.25
C SER A 45 -9.09 7.93 5.98
N LEU A 46 -8.94 7.98 7.30
CA LEU A 46 -9.00 6.78 8.14
C LEU A 46 -10.38 6.12 8.05
N VAL A 47 -11.42 6.92 8.12
CA VAL A 47 -12.80 6.41 8.06
C VAL A 47 -13.03 5.67 6.75
N GLU A 48 -12.64 6.30 5.65
CA GLU A 48 -12.82 5.71 4.33
C GLU A 48 -12.00 4.43 4.19
N ALA A 49 -10.76 4.48 4.68
CA ALA A 49 -9.86 3.32 4.60
C ALA A 49 -10.40 2.13 5.36
N ARG A 50 -10.97 2.37 6.55
CA ARG A 50 -11.54 1.28 7.33
C ARG A 50 -12.72 0.64 6.61
N ALA A 51 -13.56 1.47 5.98
CA ALA A 51 -14.70 0.96 5.23
C ALA A 51 -14.24 0.12 4.05
N GLN A 52 -13.24 0.62 3.31
CA GLN A 52 -12.71 -0.12 2.16
C GLN A 52 -12.04 -1.43 2.57
N ALA A 53 -11.30 -1.40 3.68
CA ALA A 53 -10.59 -2.59 4.15
C ALA A 53 -11.57 -3.70 4.53
N ALA A 54 -12.72 -3.34 5.06
CA ALA A 54 -13.72 -4.34 5.46
C ALA A 54 -14.33 -5.06 4.26
N CYS A 55 -14.25 -4.46 3.08
CA CYS A 55 -14.90 -4.98 1.88
C CYS A 55 -13.93 -5.49 0.82
N SER A 56 -12.62 -5.42 1.06
CA SER A 56 -11.63 -5.71 0.04
C SER A 56 -10.58 -6.68 0.56
N GLU A 57 -10.05 -7.47 -0.36
CA GLU A 57 -8.87 -8.30 -0.07
C GLU A 57 -7.68 -7.69 -0.79
N PHE A 58 -6.57 -7.53 -0.07
CA PHE A 58 -5.37 -6.96 -0.63
C PHE A 58 -4.14 -7.54 0.04
N ASP A 59 -3.03 -7.51 -0.70
CA ASP A 59 -1.77 -8.11 -0.25
C ASP A 59 -0.83 -7.06 0.32
N VAL A 60 -0.91 -5.83 -0.18
CA VAL A 60 -0.06 -4.72 0.25
C VAL A 60 -0.93 -3.50 0.47
N ALA A 61 -0.69 -2.81 1.57
CA ALA A 61 -1.32 -1.51 1.84
C ALA A 61 -0.25 -0.44 1.77
N VAL A 62 -0.47 0.60 0.96
CA VAL A 62 0.43 1.75 0.85
C VAL A 62 -0.25 2.91 1.54
N LEU A 63 0.35 3.40 2.62
CA LEU A 63 -0.29 4.37 3.51
C LEU A 63 0.52 5.64 3.64
N ASP A 64 -0.19 6.78 3.65
CA ASP A 64 0.37 8.04 4.10
C ASP A 64 0.20 8.14 5.61
N LEU A 65 1.14 8.82 6.28
CA LEU A 65 1.05 9.02 7.72
C LEU A 65 0.05 10.10 8.08
N GLY A 66 0.07 11.22 7.35
CA GLY A 66 -0.77 12.37 7.69
C GLY A 66 -2.09 12.32 6.97
N LEU A 67 -3.15 11.94 7.67
CA LEU A 67 -4.50 11.91 7.12
C LEU A 67 -5.36 12.95 7.84
N PRO A 68 -6.45 13.41 7.21
CA PRO A 68 -7.24 14.50 7.81
C PRO A 68 -7.85 14.12 9.15
N ASP A 69 -8.14 12.85 9.37
CA ASP A 69 -8.77 12.40 10.60
C ASP A 69 -7.86 11.55 11.48
N GLY A 70 -6.53 11.60 11.23
CA GLY A 70 -5.61 10.95 12.14
C GLY A 70 -4.33 10.49 11.49
N ASN A 71 -3.64 9.58 12.14
CA ASN A 71 -2.36 9.06 11.70
C ASN A 71 -2.56 7.74 10.99
N GLY A 72 -1.92 7.59 9.82
CA GLY A 72 -2.03 6.37 9.04
C GLY A 72 -1.59 5.12 9.79
N LEU A 73 -0.69 5.26 10.76
CA LEU A 73 -0.26 4.10 11.56
C LEU A 73 -1.41 3.48 12.33
N ASP A 74 -2.43 4.27 12.65
CA ASP A 74 -3.58 3.78 13.38
C ASP A 74 -4.42 2.78 12.57
N LEU A 75 -4.21 2.76 11.25
CA LEU A 75 -4.90 1.81 10.39
C LEU A 75 -4.31 0.41 10.45
N ILE A 76 -3.04 0.28 10.80
CA ILE A 76 -2.35 -1.00 10.65
C ILE A 76 -3.04 -2.13 11.40
N PRO A 77 -3.43 -1.97 12.67
CA PRO A 77 -4.14 -3.06 13.34
C PRO A 77 -5.46 -3.42 12.66
N ASP A 78 -6.18 -2.40 12.15
CA ASP A 78 -7.45 -2.63 11.49
C ASP A 78 -7.26 -3.38 10.16
N LEU A 79 -6.22 -3.01 9.41
CA LEU A 79 -5.92 -3.67 8.15
C LEU A 79 -5.55 -5.13 8.38
N ARG A 80 -4.77 -5.40 9.41
CA ARG A 80 -4.35 -6.77 9.71
C ARG A 80 -5.46 -7.62 10.32
N ARG A 81 -6.49 -6.97 10.85
CA ARG A 81 -7.66 -7.70 11.32
C ARG A 81 -8.45 -8.25 10.15
N SER A 82 -8.59 -7.49 9.07
CA SER A 82 -9.33 -7.94 7.89
C SER A 82 -8.46 -8.71 6.91
N ASN A 83 -7.17 -8.42 6.86
CA ASN A 83 -6.22 -9.10 5.96
C ASN A 83 -4.96 -9.44 6.75
N PRO A 84 -4.95 -10.58 7.47
CA PRO A 84 -3.89 -10.86 8.44
C PRO A 84 -2.48 -10.89 7.86
N ASP A 85 -2.33 -11.21 6.58
CA ASP A 85 -1.02 -11.31 5.95
C ASP A 85 -0.62 -10.05 5.20
N VAL A 86 -1.39 -8.97 5.33
CA VAL A 86 -1.10 -7.75 4.58
C VAL A 86 0.27 -7.19 4.96
N ALA A 87 1.05 -6.82 3.94
CA ALA A 87 2.30 -6.09 4.13
C ALA A 87 2.00 -4.60 4.03
N VAL A 88 2.67 -3.80 4.85
CA VAL A 88 2.38 -2.37 4.94
C VAL A 88 3.59 -1.55 4.53
N LEU A 89 3.41 -0.72 3.52
CA LEU A 89 4.40 0.24 3.07
C LEU A 89 3.92 1.65 3.42
N ILE A 90 4.74 2.40 4.13
CA ILE A 90 4.45 3.80 4.42
C ILE A 90 5.17 4.68 3.40
N LEU A 91 4.45 5.62 2.79
CA LEU A 91 5.05 6.67 1.99
C LEU A 91 4.92 7.97 2.77
N SER A 92 6.04 8.59 3.11
CA SER A 92 6.04 9.76 3.96
C SER A 92 6.74 10.93 3.29
N ALA A 93 6.15 12.11 3.38
CA ALA A 93 6.75 13.32 2.81
C ALA A 93 7.90 13.85 3.66
N ASN A 94 7.92 13.50 4.95
CA ASN A 94 8.88 14.06 5.90
C ASN A 94 9.71 12.97 6.54
N LEU A 95 10.32 12.14 5.70
CA LEU A 95 11.19 11.09 6.19
C LEU A 95 12.49 11.71 6.69
N ASP A 96 12.78 11.56 7.98
CA ASP A 96 14.01 12.08 8.54
C ASP A 96 15.08 10.97 8.58
N PRO A 97 16.31 11.31 9.01
CA PRO A 97 17.37 10.29 9.03
C PRO A 97 17.06 9.08 9.90
N ALA A 98 16.13 9.22 10.84
CA ALA A 98 15.71 8.12 11.68
C ALA A 98 14.53 7.35 11.09
N GLY A 99 14.07 7.71 9.90
CA GLY A 99 12.92 7.12 9.28
C GLY A 99 12.91 5.60 9.22
N PRO A 100 13.97 4.97 8.71
CA PRO A 100 14.01 3.50 8.65
C PRO A 100 13.93 2.83 10.01
N GLN A 101 14.47 3.47 11.03
CA GLN A 101 14.40 2.94 12.38
C GLN A 101 13.00 3.05 12.94
N ARG A 102 12.24 4.04 12.48
CA ARG A 102 10.88 4.26 12.97
C ARG A 102 9.91 3.20 12.45
N ALA A 103 10.22 2.55 11.33
CA ALA A 103 9.41 1.46 10.85
C ALA A 103 9.37 0.33 11.89
N SER A 104 10.50 0.11 12.54
CA SER A 104 10.59 -0.86 13.61
C SER A 104 9.76 -0.38 14.79
N GLY A 105 8.76 -1.12 15.20
CA GLY A 105 7.90 -0.74 16.30
C GLY A 105 6.59 -0.07 15.88
N THR A 106 6.45 0.28 14.60
CA THR A 106 5.20 0.84 14.11
C THR A 106 4.25 -0.20 13.56
N GLY A 107 4.79 -1.38 13.23
CA GLY A 107 4.03 -2.41 12.55
C GLY A 107 4.14 -2.35 11.04
N ALA A 108 4.73 -1.29 10.49
CA ALA A 108 4.95 -1.20 9.05
C ALA A 108 6.12 -2.08 8.65
N ASP A 109 6.04 -2.64 7.45
CA ASP A 109 7.11 -3.49 6.92
C ASP A 109 8.20 -2.67 6.23
N GLU A 110 7.84 -1.51 5.70
CA GLU A 110 8.78 -0.66 5.00
C GLU A 110 8.31 0.79 5.04
N ILE A 111 9.27 1.74 5.04
CA ILE A 111 8.95 3.17 4.91
C ILE A 111 9.80 3.73 3.77
N LEU A 112 9.16 4.43 2.85
CA LEU A 112 9.84 5.13 1.77
C LEU A 112 9.43 6.59 1.78
N ASP A 113 10.31 7.44 1.24
CA ASP A 113 10.01 8.84 1.00
C ASP A 113 9.05 8.94 -0.18
N LYS A 114 8.09 9.87 -0.12
CA LYS A 114 7.18 10.10 -1.25
C LYS A 114 7.91 10.55 -2.50
N LEU A 115 9.12 11.07 -2.37
CA LEU A 115 9.94 11.49 -3.49
C LEU A 115 10.86 10.38 -3.99
N ALA A 116 10.77 9.18 -3.42
CA ALA A 116 11.56 8.06 -3.90
C ALA A 116 11.25 7.80 -5.37
N PRO A 117 12.24 7.30 -6.13
CA PRO A 117 11.99 6.97 -7.53
C PRO A 117 10.82 6.00 -7.68
N VAL A 118 10.05 6.21 -8.74
CA VAL A 118 8.89 5.40 -9.04
C VAL A 118 9.24 3.90 -9.02
N GLU A 119 10.38 3.56 -9.59
CA GLU A 119 10.79 2.16 -9.65
C GLU A 119 11.05 1.57 -8.28
N GLU A 120 11.54 2.38 -7.36
CA GLU A 120 11.77 1.91 -6.00
C GLU A 120 10.46 1.59 -5.30
N VAL A 121 9.44 2.43 -5.51
CA VAL A 121 8.12 2.18 -4.95
C VAL A 121 7.55 0.88 -5.52
N LEU A 122 7.62 0.70 -6.84
CA LEU A 122 7.11 -0.50 -7.49
C LEU A 122 7.84 -1.75 -7.03
N ASP A 123 9.16 -1.67 -6.96
CA ASP A 123 9.96 -2.81 -6.53
C ASP A 123 9.64 -3.20 -5.09
N THR A 124 9.41 -2.21 -4.24
CA THR A 124 9.05 -2.47 -2.85
C THR A 124 7.69 -3.13 -2.75
N VAL A 125 6.72 -2.64 -3.51
CA VAL A 125 5.39 -3.25 -3.55
C VAL A 125 5.49 -4.71 -4.00
N ARG A 126 6.28 -4.97 -5.05
CA ARG A 126 6.45 -6.35 -5.53
C ARG A 126 7.12 -7.24 -4.51
N ARG A 127 8.16 -6.73 -3.87
CA ARG A 127 8.87 -7.50 -2.85
C ARG A 127 7.95 -7.85 -1.70
N LEU A 128 7.20 -6.87 -1.22
CA LEU A 128 6.28 -7.07 -0.10
C LEU A 128 5.14 -8.00 -0.47
N GLY A 129 4.61 -7.85 -1.68
CA GLY A 129 3.49 -8.67 -2.14
C GLY A 129 3.87 -10.11 -2.41
N ASN A 130 5.15 -10.39 -2.62
CA ASN A 130 5.64 -11.73 -2.94
C ASN A 130 6.44 -12.37 -1.81
N LEU A 131 6.32 -11.84 -0.59
CA LEU A 131 7.01 -12.42 0.56
C LEU A 131 6.47 -13.78 0.91
N ASP A 132 5.26 -14.03 0.58
CA ASP A 132 4.61 -15.28 0.89
C ASP A 132 5.05 -16.35 -0.09
N PRO A 133 5.56 -17.48 0.36
CA PRO A 133 5.99 -18.55 -0.55
C PRO A 133 4.85 -19.15 -1.33
#